data_b4ced925a0c7fe512ee966eb01dd37fa
#
_entry.id   b4ced925a0c7fe512ee966eb01dd37fa
#
_cell.length_a   1.000
_cell.length_b   1.000
_cell.length_c   1.000
_cell.angle_alpha   90.00
_cell.angle_beta   90.00
_cell.angle_gamma   90.00
#
_symmetry.space_group_name_H-M   'P 1'
#
loop_
_entity.id
_entity.type
_entity.pdbx_description
1 polymer ?
#
loop_
_entity_poly.entity_id
_entity_poly.type
_entity_poly.pdbx_seq_one_letter_code
_entity_poly.pdbx_strand_id
1 'polypeptide(L)'
;MGQIYRYVLYVLAIMLLSSCYPLKRIGLLQDRNGLPEYKKGEYEQYHLQKNDELELRIISSNPEVVLLFQQRGSSSISSSTSSFTYRIYEDGTIDVPFVSKIKVAGLTLQQAEKKLEEELKYFGDDIMVKLALSTGTFCVIGDAGRGYFPIYKERLTIYQALALCGGVSASADFGKVKILRRTGDETKIIEFDIRPKSLIDSDYYYVYPNDVIYFDFSKRRFWAINSYSGFLSVISSSLSMLVSVWNTFN
;
A
#
# COMPACT_ATOMS: atom_id res chain seq x y z
N MET A 1 48.38 20.53 30.14
CA MET A 1 47.83 20.37 28.78
C MET A 1 47.71 18.91 28.34
N GLY A 2 48.65 18.02 28.57
CA GLY A 2 48.56 16.63 28.09
C GLY A 2 47.46 15.73 28.65
N GLN A 3 47.02 15.95 29.89
CA GLN A 3 45.92 15.13 30.48
C GLN A 3 44.56 15.44 29.90
N ILE A 4 44.23 16.70 29.63
CA ILE A 4 42.95 17.12 29.03
C ILE A 4 42.83 16.53 27.62
N TYR A 5 43.91 16.52 26.84
CA TYR A 5 43.96 15.94 25.50
C TYR A 5 43.65 14.43 25.51
N ARG A 6 44.19 13.71 26.51
CA ARG A 6 43.90 12.27 26.70
C ARG A 6 42.43 12.02 27.04
N TYR A 7 41.79 12.82 27.89
CA TYR A 7 40.38 12.68 28.20
C TYR A 7 39.48 12.98 27.00
N VAL A 8 39.80 14.02 26.22
CA VAL A 8 39.07 14.35 24.98
C VAL A 8 39.21 13.19 23.98
N LEU A 9 40.37 12.58 23.86
CA LEU A 9 40.62 11.47 22.95
C LEU A 9 39.86 10.19 23.38
N TYR A 10 39.76 9.93 24.69
CA TYR A 10 38.94 8.82 25.23
C TYR A 10 37.46 9.05 25.02
N VAL A 11 36.93 10.25 25.24
CA VAL A 11 35.52 10.59 25.00
C VAL A 11 35.20 10.46 23.51
N LEU A 12 36.08 10.91 22.63
CA LEU A 12 35.92 10.75 21.18
C LEU A 12 35.93 9.28 20.76
N ALA A 13 36.86 8.46 21.33
CA ALA A 13 36.91 7.03 21.09
C ALA A 13 35.66 6.30 21.56
N ILE A 14 35.10 6.65 22.71
CA ILE A 14 33.86 6.09 23.25
C ILE A 14 32.64 6.48 22.36
N MET A 15 32.57 7.72 21.88
CA MET A 15 31.55 8.15 20.91
C MET A 15 31.63 7.39 19.58
N LEU A 16 32.83 7.09 19.09
CA LEU A 16 33.00 6.32 17.84
C LEU A 16 32.59 4.85 17.98
N LEU A 17 32.72 4.27 19.18
CA LEU A 17 32.36 2.88 19.45
C LEU A 17 30.83 2.67 19.65
N SER A 18 30.06 3.72 19.93
CA SER A 18 28.62 3.64 20.17
C SER A 18 27.77 3.68 18.89
N SER A 19 28.36 3.75 17.71
CA SER A 19 27.69 3.88 16.40
C SER A 19 27.20 2.56 15.80
N CYS A 20 26.86 1.56 16.62
CA CYS A 20 26.19 0.36 16.11
C CYS A 20 24.71 0.66 15.81
N TYR A 21 24.39 0.90 14.55
CA TYR A 21 23.00 0.97 14.08
C TYR A 21 22.34 -0.42 14.17
N PRO A 22 21.31 -0.63 14.97
CA PRO A 22 20.70 -1.93 15.10
C PRO A 22 19.83 -2.24 13.87
N LEU A 23 20.40 -2.88 12.86
CA LEU A 23 19.72 -3.49 11.70
C LEU A 23 18.47 -4.30 12.10
N LYS A 24 18.44 -4.75 13.35
CA LYS A 24 17.38 -5.53 14.00
C LYS A 24 16.00 -4.84 14.01
N ARG A 25 15.91 -3.52 13.79
CA ARG A 25 14.65 -2.77 13.86
C ARG A 25 13.99 -2.50 12.53
N ILE A 26 14.76 -2.56 11.45
CA ILE A 26 14.31 -2.28 10.09
C ILE A 26 14.27 -3.50 9.18
N GLY A 27 14.81 -4.63 9.63
CA GLY A 27 14.76 -5.86 8.85
C GLY A 27 13.32 -6.39 8.75
N LEU A 28 12.94 -6.85 7.58
CA LEU A 28 11.70 -7.58 7.33
C LEU A 28 11.95 -9.09 7.45
N LEU A 29 10.89 -9.87 7.55
CA LEU A 29 10.90 -11.34 7.60
C LEU A 29 11.77 -11.91 8.74
N GLN A 30 11.77 -11.24 9.88
CA GLN A 30 12.57 -11.64 11.04
C GLN A 30 11.90 -12.81 11.78
N ASP A 31 12.73 -13.79 12.13
CA ASP A 31 12.34 -14.87 13.03
C ASP A 31 13.08 -14.67 14.37
N ARG A 32 12.47 -13.92 15.30
CA ARG A 32 13.11 -13.50 16.55
C ARG A 32 12.13 -13.48 17.70
N ASN A 33 12.60 -13.92 18.85
CA ASN A 33 11.88 -13.77 20.11
C ASN A 33 11.59 -12.27 20.42
N GLY A 34 10.37 -11.99 20.84
CA GLY A 34 9.91 -10.64 21.19
C GLY A 34 9.25 -9.85 20.05
N LEU A 35 9.12 -10.42 18.87
CA LEU A 35 8.22 -9.92 17.82
C LEU A 35 6.82 -10.56 17.97
N PRO A 36 5.76 -9.87 17.55
CA PRO A 36 4.42 -10.45 17.56
C PRO A 36 4.36 -11.69 16.65
N GLU A 37 3.65 -12.71 17.10
CA GLU A 37 3.37 -13.90 16.31
C GLU A 37 1.94 -13.81 15.80
N TYR A 38 1.78 -13.85 14.49
CA TYR A 38 0.48 -13.79 13.83
C TYR A 38 -0.07 -15.18 13.63
N LYS A 39 -1.38 -15.34 13.88
CA LYS A 39 -2.10 -16.57 13.60
C LYS A 39 -2.38 -16.67 12.11
N LYS A 40 -2.52 -17.91 11.63
CA LYS A 40 -2.88 -18.18 10.25
C LYS A 40 -4.28 -17.63 9.97
N GLY A 41 -4.33 -16.65 9.07
CA GLY A 41 -5.54 -16.10 8.50
C GLY A 41 -5.86 -16.74 7.15
N GLU A 42 -7.08 -16.59 6.70
CA GLU A 42 -7.49 -16.99 5.36
C GLU A 42 -7.61 -15.75 4.47
N TYR A 43 -7.14 -15.88 3.22
CA TYR A 43 -7.34 -14.85 2.23
C TYR A 43 -8.82 -14.76 1.88
N GLU A 44 -9.44 -13.63 2.15
CA GLU A 44 -10.79 -13.32 1.70
C GLU A 44 -10.73 -12.65 0.32
N GLN A 45 -11.58 -13.10 -0.60
CA GLN A 45 -11.72 -12.42 -1.88
C GLN A 45 -12.33 -11.03 -1.67
N TYR A 46 -11.89 -10.07 -2.47
CA TYR A 46 -12.48 -8.73 -2.42
C TYR A 46 -13.96 -8.78 -2.84
N HIS A 47 -14.81 -8.20 -2.03
CA HIS A 47 -16.22 -8.01 -2.33
C HIS A 47 -16.45 -6.59 -2.82
N LEU A 48 -17.11 -6.47 -3.96
CA LEU A 48 -17.41 -5.20 -4.60
C LEU A 48 -18.18 -4.26 -3.65
N GLN A 49 -17.72 -3.01 -3.59
CA GLN A 49 -18.29 -2.00 -2.71
C GLN A 49 -18.97 -0.89 -3.51
N LYS A 50 -19.81 -0.13 -2.82
CA LYS A 50 -20.39 1.11 -3.37
C LYS A 50 -19.24 2.07 -3.76
N ASN A 51 -19.43 2.78 -4.86
CA ASN A 51 -18.46 3.68 -5.49
C ASN A 51 -17.26 3.00 -6.17
N ASP A 52 -17.18 1.66 -6.18
CA ASP A 52 -16.23 0.99 -7.06
C ASP A 52 -16.59 1.22 -8.53
N GLU A 53 -15.57 1.26 -9.38
CA GLU A 53 -15.73 1.35 -10.83
C GLU A 53 -15.27 0.06 -11.48
N LEU A 54 -16.16 -0.54 -12.26
CA LEU A 54 -15.96 -1.81 -12.94
C LEU A 54 -15.74 -1.57 -14.43
N GLU A 55 -14.64 -2.05 -14.96
CA GLU A 55 -14.45 -2.19 -16.39
C GLU A 55 -15.14 -3.47 -16.85
N LEU A 56 -16.17 -3.32 -17.69
CA LEU A 56 -16.96 -4.41 -18.26
C LEU A 56 -16.49 -4.68 -19.70
N ARG A 57 -16.17 -5.92 -20.00
CA ARG A 57 -15.91 -6.41 -21.35
C ARG A 57 -16.90 -7.50 -21.70
N ILE A 58 -17.60 -7.31 -22.81
CA ILE A 58 -18.52 -8.30 -23.37
C ILE A 58 -17.86 -8.96 -24.56
N ILE A 59 -17.85 -10.29 -24.57
CA ILE A 59 -17.29 -11.14 -25.60
C ILE A 59 -18.42 -12.02 -26.12
N SER A 60 -18.66 -12.00 -27.44
CA SER A 60 -19.64 -12.86 -28.12
C SER A 60 -19.15 -13.19 -29.53
N SER A 61 -19.53 -14.33 -30.08
CA SER A 61 -19.28 -14.69 -31.47
C SER A 61 -20.10 -13.87 -32.43
N ASN A 62 -21.23 -13.28 -31.97
CA ASN A 62 -22.05 -12.37 -32.75
C ASN A 62 -21.55 -10.91 -32.61
N PRO A 63 -20.98 -10.33 -33.69
CA PRO A 63 -20.47 -8.96 -33.64
C PRO A 63 -21.58 -7.92 -33.45
N GLU A 64 -22.81 -8.21 -33.83
CA GLU A 64 -23.97 -7.29 -33.65
C GLU A 64 -24.27 -7.09 -32.16
N VAL A 65 -24.21 -8.17 -31.38
CA VAL A 65 -24.36 -8.09 -29.91
C VAL A 65 -23.30 -7.23 -29.29
N VAL A 66 -22.06 -7.41 -29.68
CA VAL A 66 -20.94 -6.61 -29.16
C VAL A 66 -21.13 -5.13 -29.52
N LEU A 67 -21.55 -4.82 -30.75
CA LEU A 67 -21.81 -3.46 -31.23
C LEU A 67 -22.97 -2.77 -30.47
N LEU A 68 -24.03 -3.49 -30.07
CA LEU A 68 -25.12 -2.93 -29.26
C LEU A 68 -24.59 -2.29 -27.97
N PHE A 69 -23.68 -2.94 -27.32
CA PHE A 69 -23.09 -2.44 -26.07
C PHE A 69 -21.98 -1.39 -26.31
N GLN A 70 -21.39 -1.31 -27.52
CA GLN A 70 -20.37 -0.33 -27.87
C GLN A 70 -20.92 1.08 -28.13
N GLN A 71 -22.16 1.22 -28.63
CA GLN A 71 -22.69 2.48 -29.15
C GLN A 71 -22.97 3.58 -28.08
N ARG A 72 -22.96 3.27 -26.79
CA ARG A 72 -23.30 4.23 -25.72
C ARG A 72 -22.15 4.64 -24.79
N GLY A 73 -20.98 4.08 -24.94
CA GLY A 73 -19.81 4.43 -24.14
C GLY A 73 -18.86 5.35 -24.91
N SER A 74 -18.65 6.56 -24.42
CA SER A 74 -17.79 7.59 -25.01
C SER A 74 -16.39 7.08 -25.36
N SER A 75 -16.08 7.06 -26.64
CA SER A 75 -14.85 7.36 -27.36
C SER A 75 -13.49 6.97 -26.79
N SER A 76 -12.98 5.84 -27.24
CA SER A 76 -11.72 5.80 -28.00
C SER A 76 -11.71 4.57 -28.89
N ILE A 77 -11.92 4.81 -30.19
CA ILE A 77 -11.87 3.79 -31.22
C ILE A 77 -10.40 3.45 -31.45
N SER A 78 -9.97 2.34 -30.89
CA SER A 78 -8.77 1.64 -31.31
C SER A 78 -8.99 0.15 -31.05
N SER A 79 -9.21 -0.58 -32.15
CA SER A 79 -9.20 -2.04 -32.28
C SER A 79 -10.05 -2.87 -31.32
N SER A 80 -11.14 -3.45 -31.83
CA SER A 80 -11.77 -4.74 -31.48
C SER A 80 -12.07 -5.14 -30.02
N THR A 81 -11.80 -4.30 -29.05
CA THR A 81 -12.14 -4.56 -27.65
C THR A 81 -12.65 -3.25 -27.04
N SER A 82 -13.94 -3.11 -26.86
CA SER A 82 -14.51 -1.96 -26.14
C SER A 82 -14.65 -2.32 -24.67
N SER A 83 -14.03 -1.54 -23.82
CA SER A 83 -14.22 -1.61 -22.39
C SER A 83 -15.04 -0.40 -21.94
N PHE A 84 -15.99 -0.66 -21.06
CA PHE A 84 -16.84 0.36 -20.47
C PHE A 84 -16.68 0.36 -18.98
N THR A 85 -16.61 1.56 -18.38
CA THR A 85 -16.51 1.70 -16.93
C THR A 85 -17.88 2.02 -16.36
N TYR A 86 -18.32 1.21 -15.40
CA TYR A 86 -19.57 1.35 -14.68
C TYR A 86 -19.29 1.56 -13.19
N ARG A 87 -19.88 2.61 -12.62
CA ARG A 87 -19.80 2.86 -11.18
C ARG A 87 -20.88 2.06 -10.46
N ILE A 88 -20.54 1.47 -9.33
CA ILE A 88 -21.51 0.88 -8.40
C ILE A 88 -22.15 2.02 -7.61
N TYR A 89 -23.46 2.18 -7.77
CA TYR A 89 -24.23 3.22 -7.09
C TYR A 89 -24.41 2.93 -5.60
N GLU A 90 -24.97 3.90 -4.86
CA GLU A 90 -25.24 3.79 -3.43
C GLU A 90 -26.24 2.67 -3.08
N ASP A 91 -27.12 2.31 -3.99
CA ASP A 91 -28.05 1.17 -3.85
C ASP A 91 -27.36 -0.19 -4.12
N GLY A 92 -26.07 -0.16 -4.48
CA GLY A 92 -25.26 -1.34 -4.78
C GLY A 92 -25.48 -1.90 -6.19
N THR A 93 -26.10 -1.15 -7.08
CA THR A 93 -26.38 -1.56 -8.46
C THR A 93 -25.42 -0.91 -9.45
N ILE A 94 -25.31 -1.53 -10.64
CA ILE A 94 -24.75 -0.91 -11.84
C ILE A 94 -25.87 -0.79 -12.89
N ASP A 95 -25.75 0.22 -13.75
CA ASP A 95 -26.73 0.47 -14.83
C ASP A 95 -26.09 0.08 -16.17
N VAL A 96 -26.42 -1.12 -16.64
CA VAL A 96 -25.92 -1.65 -17.90
C VAL A 96 -26.97 -1.38 -18.99
N PRO A 97 -26.60 -0.81 -20.15
CA PRO A 97 -27.55 -0.56 -21.25
C PRO A 97 -28.35 -1.80 -21.62
N PHE A 98 -29.62 -1.58 -21.92
CA PHE A 98 -30.60 -2.61 -22.33
C PHE A 98 -30.98 -3.64 -21.27
N VAL A 99 -30.35 -3.57 -20.08
CA VAL A 99 -30.67 -4.44 -18.94
C VAL A 99 -31.11 -3.56 -17.77
N SER A 100 -31.91 -4.09 -16.90
CA SER A 100 -32.29 -3.39 -15.65
C SER A 100 -31.08 -3.21 -14.75
N LYS A 101 -31.23 -2.35 -13.75
CA LYS A 101 -30.20 -2.18 -12.70
C LYS A 101 -29.87 -3.53 -12.07
N ILE A 102 -28.58 -3.89 -12.09
CA ILE A 102 -28.07 -5.16 -11.58
C ILE A 102 -27.34 -4.93 -10.27
N LYS A 103 -27.78 -5.58 -9.19
CA LYS A 103 -27.13 -5.49 -7.89
C LYS A 103 -25.85 -6.33 -7.88
N VAL A 104 -24.70 -5.67 -7.70
CA VAL A 104 -23.37 -6.30 -7.70
C VAL A 104 -22.60 -6.05 -6.41
N ALA A 105 -22.96 -5.05 -5.61
CA ALA A 105 -22.32 -4.82 -4.33
C ALA A 105 -22.45 -6.04 -3.40
N GLY A 106 -21.34 -6.39 -2.72
CA GLY A 106 -21.24 -7.56 -1.86
C GLY A 106 -20.90 -8.86 -2.60
N LEU A 107 -20.84 -8.86 -3.94
CA LEU A 107 -20.39 -10.00 -4.73
C LEU A 107 -18.89 -9.93 -4.97
N THR A 108 -18.25 -11.08 -5.19
CA THR A 108 -16.89 -11.11 -5.77
C THR A 108 -16.96 -10.79 -7.26
N LEU A 109 -15.82 -10.43 -7.89
CA LEU A 109 -15.79 -10.18 -9.35
C LEU A 109 -16.34 -11.36 -10.13
N GLN A 110 -15.98 -12.58 -9.78
CA GLN A 110 -16.46 -13.80 -10.45
C GLN A 110 -17.96 -14.03 -10.29
N GLN A 111 -18.51 -13.74 -9.11
CA GLN A 111 -19.95 -13.83 -8.88
C GLN A 111 -20.71 -12.77 -9.67
N ALA A 112 -20.15 -11.56 -9.76
CA ALA A 112 -20.74 -10.48 -10.54
C ALA A 112 -20.66 -10.77 -12.05
N GLU A 113 -19.56 -11.35 -12.56
CA GLU A 113 -19.43 -11.82 -13.95
C GLU A 113 -20.57 -12.79 -14.30
N LYS A 114 -20.73 -13.86 -13.50
CA LYS A 114 -21.79 -14.86 -13.74
C LYS A 114 -23.19 -14.27 -13.72
N LYS A 115 -23.44 -13.37 -12.77
CA LYS A 115 -24.74 -12.70 -12.68
C LYS A 115 -25.02 -11.85 -13.91
N LEU A 116 -24.01 -11.12 -14.40
CA LEU A 116 -24.14 -10.33 -15.62
C LEU A 116 -24.33 -11.22 -16.86
N GLU A 117 -23.62 -12.34 -16.96
CA GLU A 117 -23.80 -13.31 -18.04
C GLU A 117 -25.23 -13.86 -18.05
N GLU A 118 -25.84 -14.16 -16.89
CA GLU A 118 -27.22 -14.62 -16.77
C GLU A 118 -28.22 -13.57 -17.25
N GLU A 119 -28.04 -12.31 -16.87
CA GLU A 119 -28.91 -11.20 -17.28
C GLU A 119 -28.74 -10.87 -18.77
N LEU A 120 -27.56 -11.08 -19.33
CA LEU A 120 -27.28 -10.81 -20.75
C LEU A 120 -27.66 -11.97 -21.68
N LYS A 121 -28.01 -13.15 -21.18
CA LYS A 121 -28.41 -14.31 -22.00
C LYS A 121 -29.56 -14.03 -23.00
N TYR A 122 -30.40 -13.05 -22.68
CA TYR A 122 -31.47 -12.65 -23.62
C TYR A 122 -30.93 -12.17 -24.97
N PHE A 123 -29.69 -11.66 -25.02
CA PHE A 123 -29.05 -11.13 -26.24
C PHE A 123 -28.22 -12.17 -26.98
N GLY A 124 -27.90 -13.30 -26.34
CA GLY A 124 -27.16 -14.40 -26.94
C GLY A 124 -26.67 -15.41 -25.89
N ASP A 125 -26.75 -16.69 -26.26
CA ASP A 125 -26.33 -17.79 -25.35
C ASP A 125 -24.81 -17.91 -25.20
N ASP A 126 -24.04 -17.28 -26.10
CA ASP A 126 -22.55 -17.32 -26.15
C ASP A 126 -21.89 -16.09 -25.53
N ILE A 127 -22.66 -15.27 -24.83
CA ILE A 127 -22.14 -14.07 -24.19
C ILE A 127 -21.29 -14.44 -22.98
N MET A 128 -20.04 -13.99 -23.01
CA MET A 128 -19.10 -14.06 -21.89
C MET A 128 -18.84 -12.65 -21.36
N VAL A 129 -18.89 -12.50 -20.05
CA VAL A 129 -18.59 -11.25 -19.36
C VAL A 129 -17.27 -11.34 -18.64
N LYS A 130 -16.43 -10.31 -18.80
CA LYS A 130 -15.21 -10.12 -18.01
C LYS A 130 -15.29 -8.79 -17.29
N LEU A 131 -15.04 -8.84 -15.98
CA LEU A 131 -14.98 -7.68 -15.12
C LEU A 131 -13.58 -7.47 -14.60
N ALA A 132 -13.16 -6.22 -14.57
CA ALA A 132 -11.98 -5.77 -13.86
C ALA A 132 -12.35 -4.57 -12.98
N LEU A 133 -11.69 -4.45 -11.83
CA LEU A 133 -11.87 -3.29 -10.97
C LEU A 133 -11.00 -2.14 -11.49
N SER A 134 -11.63 -1.11 -12.05
CA SER A 134 -10.93 0.07 -12.60
C SER A 134 -10.32 0.92 -11.49
N THR A 135 -10.97 0.99 -10.33
CA THR A 135 -10.51 1.72 -9.13
C THR A 135 -9.63 0.89 -8.19
N GLY A 136 -9.14 -0.25 -8.67
CA GLY A 136 -8.29 -1.14 -7.88
C GLY A 136 -6.95 -0.51 -7.51
N THR A 137 -6.97 0.48 -6.60
CA THR A 137 -5.78 1.16 -6.07
C THR A 137 -5.73 1.07 -4.56
N PHE A 138 -4.53 1.17 -4.01
CA PHE A 138 -4.31 1.43 -2.58
C PHE A 138 -3.54 2.73 -2.41
N CYS A 139 -3.67 3.36 -1.25
CA CYS A 139 -2.99 4.60 -0.92
C CYS A 139 -1.89 4.32 0.10
N VAL A 140 -0.73 4.95 -0.06
CA VAL A 140 0.33 4.95 0.96
C VAL A 140 0.57 6.38 1.42
N ILE A 141 0.68 6.56 2.72
CA ILE A 141 1.00 7.84 3.36
C ILE A 141 1.99 7.65 4.50
N GLY A 142 2.74 8.69 4.81
CA GLY A 142 3.72 8.69 5.89
C GLY A 142 5.15 8.55 5.41
N ASP A 143 6.00 7.91 6.22
CA ASP A 143 7.45 7.87 5.97
C ASP A 143 7.88 6.81 4.93
N ALA A 144 6.99 5.93 4.49
CA ALA A 144 7.26 4.98 3.40
C ALA A 144 7.06 5.58 2.00
N GLY A 145 6.55 6.80 1.92
CA GLY A 145 6.17 7.44 0.67
C GLY A 145 4.74 7.94 0.71
N ARG A 146 4.30 8.48 -0.40
CA ARG A 146 2.93 8.99 -0.56
C ARG A 146 2.46 8.78 -1.99
N GLY A 147 1.24 8.34 -2.15
CA GLY A 147 0.63 8.20 -3.48
C GLY A 147 -0.42 7.11 -3.54
N TYR A 148 -1.04 7.03 -4.71
CA TYR A 148 -1.96 5.96 -5.07
C TYR A 148 -1.23 4.99 -5.99
N PHE A 149 -1.37 3.70 -5.73
CA PHE A 149 -0.68 2.65 -6.46
C PHE A 149 -1.68 1.60 -6.94
N PRO A 150 -1.55 1.10 -8.17
CA PRO A 150 -2.49 0.13 -8.71
C PRO A 150 -2.32 -1.26 -8.07
N ILE A 151 -3.42 -1.95 -7.87
CA ILE A 151 -3.45 -3.37 -7.54
C ILE A 151 -3.51 -4.14 -8.86
N TYR A 152 -2.35 -4.58 -9.34
CA TYR A 152 -2.20 -5.24 -10.65
C TYR A 152 -2.48 -6.74 -10.60
N LYS A 153 -2.77 -7.30 -9.44
CA LYS A 153 -3.10 -8.72 -9.25
C LYS A 153 -4.01 -8.91 -8.05
N GLU A 154 -4.80 -9.97 -8.08
CA GLU A 154 -5.80 -10.28 -7.06
C GLU A 154 -5.22 -10.40 -5.64
N ARG A 155 -4.01 -10.97 -5.51
CA ARG A 155 -3.33 -11.17 -4.21
C ARG A 155 -2.06 -10.34 -4.14
N LEU A 156 -2.20 -9.03 -4.00
CA LEU A 156 -1.08 -8.14 -3.77
C LEU A 156 -0.65 -8.22 -2.31
N THR A 157 0.61 -8.59 -2.05
CA THR A 157 1.11 -8.66 -0.68
C THR A 157 1.60 -7.30 -0.19
N ILE A 158 1.64 -7.10 1.13
CA ILE A 158 2.13 -5.86 1.74
C ILE A 158 3.58 -5.55 1.31
N TYR A 159 4.43 -6.57 1.16
CA TYR A 159 5.82 -6.37 0.71
C TYR A 159 5.89 -5.93 -0.76
N GLN A 160 4.99 -6.42 -1.61
CA GLN A 160 4.89 -5.97 -3.00
C GLN A 160 4.33 -4.55 -3.09
N ALA A 161 3.36 -4.22 -2.24
CA ALA A 161 2.85 -2.86 -2.13
C ALA A 161 3.97 -1.88 -1.72
N LEU A 162 4.81 -2.28 -0.76
CA LEU A 162 5.98 -1.49 -0.37
C LEU A 162 6.99 -1.32 -1.51
N ALA A 163 7.22 -2.37 -2.28
CA ALA A 163 8.12 -2.29 -3.44
C ALA A 163 7.60 -1.30 -4.50
N LEU A 164 6.27 -1.26 -4.74
CA LEU A 164 5.64 -0.30 -5.64
C LEU A 164 5.84 1.15 -5.19
N CYS A 165 5.88 1.40 -3.89
CA CYS A 165 6.10 2.75 -3.34
C CYS A 165 7.55 3.22 -3.40
N GLY A 166 8.47 2.42 -3.95
CA GLY A 166 9.90 2.72 -3.95
C GLY A 166 10.64 2.24 -2.70
N GLY A 167 10.00 1.37 -1.92
CA GLY A 167 10.53 0.83 -0.67
C GLY A 167 10.13 1.68 0.55
N VAL A 168 10.65 1.31 1.69
CA VAL A 168 10.36 1.98 2.96
C VAL A 168 11.60 2.73 3.44
N SER A 169 11.42 3.99 3.83
CA SER A 169 12.49 4.77 4.44
C SER A 169 13.01 4.09 5.70
N ALA A 170 14.32 4.13 5.92
CA ALA A 170 14.94 3.64 7.15
C ALA A 170 14.47 4.39 8.42
N SER A 171 13.79 5.52 8.24
CA SER A 171 13.20 6.33 9.31
C SER A 171 11.76 5.92 9.66
N ALA A 172 11.12 5.07 8.87
CA ALA A 172 9.78 4.56 9.14
C ALA A 172 9.77 3.60 10.35
N ASP A 173 8.66 3.60 11.08
CA ASP A 173 8.46 2.63 12.16
C ASP A 173 7.76 1.37 11.62
N PHE A 174 8.56 0.34 11.32
CA PHE A 174 8.05 -0.95 10.84
C PHE A 174 7.25 -1.73 11.89
N GLY A 175 7.40 -1.38 13.17
CA GLY A 175 6.66 -2.00 14.25
C GLY A 175 5.25 -1.47 14.43
N LYS A 176 4.88 -0.38 13.73
CA LYS A 176 3.60 0.31 13.88
C LYS A 176 3.06 0.77 12.54
N VAL A 177 2.76 -0.19 11.69
CA VAL A 177 2.09 0.09 10.42
C VAL A 177 0.59 0.04 10.63
N LYS A 178 -0.14 0.98 10.07
CA LYS A 178 -1.60 1.01 10.16
C LYS A 178 -2.20 0.83 8.77
N ILE A 179 -3.19 -0.04 8.68
CA ILE A 179 -4.07 -0.15 7.52
C ILE A 179 -5.44 0.37 7.92
N LEU A 180 -5.94 1.36 7.17
CA LEU A 180 -7.33 1.75 7.20
C LEU A 180 -8.02 0.95 6.10
N ARG A 181 -8.86 0.01 6.50
CA ARG A 181 -9.62 -0.86 5.58
C ARG A 181 -11.09 -0.61 5.74
N ARG A 182 -11.75 -0.33 4.63
CA ARG A 182 -13.19 -0.22 4.57
C ARG A 182 -13.78 -1.58 4.21
N THR A 183 -14.78 -2.00 4.97
CA THR A 183 -15.58 -3.21 4.69
C THR A 183 -17.04 -2.83 4.76
N GLY A 184 -17.69 -2.68 3.60
CA GLY A 184 -19.04 -2.12 3.53
C GLY A 184 -19.07 -0.66 4.01
N ASP A 185 -19.87 -0.38 5.03
CA ASP A 185 -20.00 0.97 5.60
C ASP A 185 -19.07 1.22 6.81
N GLU A 186 -18.33 0.20 7.26
CA GLU A 186 -17.39 0.32 8.38
C GLU A 186 -15.96 0.56 7.91
N THR A 187 -15.24 1.46 8.59
CA THR A 187 -13.80 1.64 8.42
C THR A 187 -13.08 1.16 9.66
N LYS A 188 -12.21 0.16 9.49
CA LYS A 188 -11.38 -0.39 10.57
C LYS A 188 -9.96 0.11 10.43
N ILE A 189 -9.37 0.51 11.56
CA ILE A 189 -7.94 0.82 11.65
C ILE A 189 -7.27 -0.37 12.32
N ILE A 190 -6.33 -0.98 11.60
CA ILE A 190 -5.59 -2.17 12.05
C ILE A 190 -4.13 -1.75 12.18
N GLU A 191 -3.57 -1.85 13.39
CA GLU A 191 -2.15 -1.61 13.64
C GLU A 191 -1.42 -2.95 13.76
N PHE A 192 -0.31 -3.10 13.06
CA PHE A 192 0.48 -4.34 13.06
C PHE A 192 1.96 -4.06 12.77
N ASP A 193 2.78 -5.06 13.09
CA ASP A 193 4.23 -5.06 12.84
C ASP A 193 4.54 -5.81 11.54
N ILE A 194 5.27 -5.21 10.62
CA ILE A 194 5.62 -5.85 9.33
C ILE A 194 6.95 -6.61 9.37
N ARG A 195 7.67 -6.57 10.49
CA ARG A 195 8.98 -7.19 10.64
C ARG A 195 8.95 -8.71 10.78
N PRO A 196 7.99 -9.31 11.53
CA PRO A 196 8.01 -10.74 11.78
C PRO A 196 7.71 -11.55 10.53
N LYS A 197 8.37 -12.72 10.43
CA LYS A 197 8.12 -13.71 9.37
C LYS A 197 6.68 -14.24 9.41
N SER A 198 6.09 -14.37 10.59
CA SER A 198 4.71 -14.86 10.77
C SER A 198 3.64 -13.95 10.14
N LEU A 199 4.00 -12.71 9.75
CA LEU A 199 3.09 -11.84 9.00
C LEU A 199 2.58 -12.49 7.71
N ILE A 200 3.38 -13.36 7.07
CA ILE A 200 2.99 -14.07 5.84
C ILE A 200 1.71 -14.89 6.03
N ASP A 201 1.50 -15.37 7.23
CA ASP A 201 0.34 -16.20 7.58
C ASP A 201 -0.86 -15.38 8.07
N SER A 202 -0.74 -14.04 8.18
CA SER A 202 -1.78 -13.18 8.74
C SER A 202 -2.78 -12.66 7.70
N ASP A 203 -3.96 -12.26 8.17
CA ASP A 203 -4.99 -11.54 7.38
C ASP A 203 -4.49 -10.20 6.86
N TYR A 204 -3.42 -9.65 7.44
CA TYR A 204 -2.86 -8.34 7.09
C TYR A 204 -1.76 -8.44 6.03
N TYR A 205 -1.45 -9.65 5.58
CA TYR A 205 -0.45 -9.87 4.55
C TYR A 205 -0.87 -9.35 3.18
N TYR A 206 -2.19 -9.35 2.90
CA TYR A 206 -2.72 -8.91 1.62
C TYR A 206 -3.30 -7.51 1.69
N VAL A 207 -3.02 -6.75 0.64
CA VAL A 207 -3.55 -5.39 0.44
C VAL A 207 -4.77 -5.47 -0.47
N TYR A 208 -5.83 -4.78 -0.08
CA TYR A 208 -7.09 -4.73 -0.79
C TYR A 208 -7.31 -3.36 -1.46
N PRO A 209 -8.20 -3.30 -2.47
CA PRO A 209 -8.63 -2.03 -3.05
C PRO A 209 -9.15 -1.07 -1.97
N ASN A 210 -8.79 0.21 -2.14
CA ASN A 210 -9.14 1.30 -1.22
C ASN A 210 -8.47 1.23 0.17
N ASP A 211 -7.53 0.29 0.42
CA ASP A 211 -6.73 0.31 1.64
C ASP A 211 -5.87 1.59 1.68
N VAL A 212 -5.79 2.20 2.86
CA VAL A 212 -4.82 3.26 3.15
C VAL A 212 -3.78 2.71 4.12
N ILE A 213 -2.54 2.61 3.67
CA ILE A 213 -1.41 2.12 4.45
C ILE A 213 -0.64 3.32 4.99
N TYR A 214 -0.61 3.45 6.30
CA TYR A 214 0.08 4.53 6.99
C TYR A 214 1.34 4.03 7.69
N PHE A 215 2.46 4.67 7.38
CA PHE A 215 3.74 4.46 8.05
C PHE A 215 4.04 5.63 8.96
N ASP A 216 4.10 5.37 10.25
CA ASP A 216 4.47 6.37 11.24
C ASP A 216 5.97 6.69 11.17
N PHE A 217 6.31 7.88 11.64
CA PHE A 217 7.71 8.29 11.75
C PHE A 217 8.33 7.67 13.00
N SER A 218 9.47 7.04 12.85
CA SER A 218 10.24 6.62 14.01
C SER A 218 10.72 7.87 14.78
N LYS A 219 10.58 7.84 16.11
CA LYS A 219 11.09 8.90 17.00
C LYS A 219 12.58 9.21 16.79
N ARG A 220 13.32 8.30 16.15
CA ARG A 220 14.72 8.45 15.81
C ARG A 220 15.00 9.40 14.65
N ARG A 221 13.99 9.79 13.86
CA ARG A 221 14.18 10.75 12.77
C ARG A 221 14.87 12.05 13.24
N PHE A 222 14.59 12.48 14.47
CA PHE A 222 15.23 13.67 15.05
C PHE A 222 16.72 13.49 15.39
N TRP A 223 17.16 12.22 15.56
CA TRP A 223 18.52 11.90 15.96
C TRP A 223 19.32 11.19 14.85
N ALA A 224 18.69 10.94 13.71
CA ALA A 224 19.33 10.23 12.62
C ALA A 224 20.25 11.16 11.85
N ILE A 225 21.54 10.99 12.08
CA ILE A 225 22.58 11.54 11.21
C ILE A 225 22.63 10.66 9.97
N ASN A 226 21.92 11.09 8.90
CA ASN A 226 21.69 10.29 7.70
C ASN A 226 22.88 10.27 6.73
N SER A 227 23.94 11.01 7.01
CA SER A 227 25.11 11.08 6.14
C SER A 227 26.41 11.32 6.94
N TYR A 228 27.52 10.86 6.40
CA TYR A 228 28.84 11.12 6.95
C TYR A 228 29.13 12.62 7.06
N SER A 229 28.69 13.41 6.10
CA SER A 229 28.78 14.87 6.13
C SER A 229 27.96 15.50 7.27
N GLY A 230 26.76 14.99 7.55
CA GLY A 230 25.97 15.41 8.70
C GLY A 230 26.67 15.13 10.03
N PHE A 231 27.30 13.96 10.15
CA PHE A 231 28.11 13.60 11.33
C PHE A 231 29.29 14.53 11.53
N LEU A 232 30.05 14.80 10.46
CA LEU A 232 31.17 15.74 10.48
C LEU A 232 30.73 17.17 10.83
N SER A 233 29.58 17.62 10.33
CA SER A 233 29.04 18.95 10.62
C SER A 233 28.67 19.11 12.10
N VAL A 234 28.08 18.09 12.72
CA VAL A 234 27.77 18.10 14.17
C VAL A 234 29.06 18.16 15.00
N ILE A 235 30.07 17.37 14.63
CA ILE A 235 31.38 17.40 15.34
C ILE A 235 32.05 18.76 15.18
N SER A 236 32.14 19.29 13.96
CA SER A 236 32.79 20.57 13.69
C SER A 236 32.07 21.73 14.38
N SER A 237 30.74 21.75 14.41
CA SER A 237 29.99 22.78 15.12
C SER A 237 30.16 22.69 16.63
N SER A 238 30.20 21.47 17.19
CA SER A 238 30.48 21.28 18.62
C SER A 238 31.86 21.73 19.01
N LEU A 239 32.86 21.41 18.18
CA LEU A 239 34.25 21.82 18.40
C LEU A 239 34.43 23.34 18.30
N SER A 240 33.77 23.96 17.28
CA SER A 240 33.75 25.40 17.10
C SER A 240 33.15 26.13 18.31
N MET A 241 32.05 25.60 18.85
CA MET A 241 31.42 26.13 20.04
C MET A 241 32.32 26.03 21.26
N LEU A 242 33.03 24.91 21.46
CA LEU A 242 33.97 24.74 22.55
C LEU A 242 35.15 25.72 22.44
N VAL A 243 35.71 25.92 21.25
CA VAL A 243 36.78 26.89 20.99
C VAL A 243 36.32 28.32 21.23
N SER A 244 35.09 28.67 20.80
CA SER A 244 34.50 29.98 21.04
C SER A 244 34.32 30.28 22.53
N VAL A 245 33.79 29.32 23.30
CA VAL A 245 33.65 29.44 24.75
C VAL A 245 35.02 29.57 25.44
N TRP A 246 35.98 28.77 25.01
CA TRP A 246 37.35 28.87 25.54
C TRP A 246 37.98 30.25 25.31
N ASN A 247 37.82 30.81 24.10
CA ASN A 247 38.36 32.14 23.77
C ASN A 247 37.63 33.29 24.50
N THR A 248 36.43 33.09 24.99
CA THR A 248 35.65 34.09 25.73
C THR A 248 36.05 34.13 27.21
N PHE A 249 36.55 33.00 27.76
CA PHE A 249 36.93 32.89 29.16
C PHE A 249 38.46 32.95 29.40
N ASN A 250 39.26 33.10 28.36
CA ASN A 250 40.72 33.32 28.45
C ASN A 250 41.09 34.67 27.85
#